data_c732b7e2ec9c1f6e1badb7627a2f059e
#
_entry.id   c732b7e2ec9c1f6e1badb7627a2f059e
#
_cell.length_a   1.000
_cell.length_b   1.000
_cell.length_c   1.000
_cell.angle_alpha   90.00
_cell.angle_beta   90.00
_cell.angle_gamma   90.00
#
_symmetry.space_group_name_H-M   'P 1'
#
loop_
_entity.id
_entity.type
_entity.pdbx_description
1 polymer ?
#
loop_
_entity_poly.entity_id
_entity_poly.type
_entity_poly.pdbx_seq_one_letter_code
_entity_poly.pdbx_strand_id
1 'polypeptide(L)'
;MATQQFATERQRRTEAPKGLDMVQYRIVKALSTPTPYLTAMGVGLWLFTYWVLCEGLEVWRFTKLPGPVAISKDWFSPEPFQGISIFTAEYYEHIRVSCQRIAIAFAIATGVGVPLGLFMGWSKKVRDFAFPLLELFRPIPILAWVPLSILLLPGFEGPVIFLATLASLFVTTLNAMLGVDSIDDDYFRAAGCLGSSKWDVFKNVVVPGALPYIFTGLQISIGVAWFSLVAAEMVSGDLGLGYLIVDAYMNNVTVPMVIGMITLGFIGYVTSVMVRIVGDKLMEWQVRELAQQDR
;
A
#
# COMPACT_ATOMS: atom_id res chain seq x y z
N MET A 1 -38.82 39.70 11.83
CA MET A 1 -37.57 39.50 12.57
C MET A 1 -37.18 38.00 12.67
N ALA A 2 -38.06 37.08 12.94
CA ALA A 2 -37.74 35.65 13.06
C ALA A 2 -37.21 35.00 11.75
N THR A 3 -37.73 35.37 10.58
CA THR A 3 -37.33 34.81 9.28
C THR A 3 -35.92 35.19 8.86
N GLN A 4 -35.41 36.36 9.28
CA GLN A 4 -34.02 36.78 9.02
C GLN A 4 -33.00 36.08 9.93
N GLN A 5 -33.40 35.73 11.16
CA GLN A 5 -32.55 34.96 12.05
C GLN A 5 -32.38 33.51 11.56
N PHE A 6 -33.42 32.88 11.05
CA PHE A 6 -33.31 31.55 10.46
C PHE A 6 -32.48 31.50 9.18
N ALA A 7 -32.49 32.55 8.38
CA ALA A 7 -31.66 32.66 7.16
C ALA A 7 -30.16 32.83 7.52
N THR A 8 -29.85 33.62 8.53
CA THR A 8 -28.47 33.82 9.02
C THR A 8 -27.89 32.59 9.74
N GLU A 9 -28.73 31.85 10.47
CA GLU A 9 -28.33 30.56 11.07
C GLU A 9 -28.09 29.47 10.02
N ARG A 10 -28.91 29.42 8.96
CA ARG A 10 -28.66 28.51 7.82
C ARG A 10 -27.38 28.86 7.07
N GLN A 11 -27.08 30.14 6.85
CA GLN A 11 -25.84 30.58 6.22
C GLN A 11 -24.61 30.26 7.07
N ARG A 12 -24.67 30.39 8.40
CA ARG A 12 -23.57 29.97 9.31
C ARG A 12 -23.31 28.46 9.32
N ARG A 13 -24.34 27.63 9.06
CA ARG A 13 -24.17 26.17 8.94
C ARG A 13 -23.56 25.74 7.59
N THR A 14 -23.56 26.59 6.57
CA THR A 14 -23.07 26.28 5.21
C THR A 14 -21.66 26.76 4.94
N GLU A 15 -21.08 27.60 5.79
CA GLU A 15 -19.66 27.97 5.66
C GLU A 15 -18.78 26.86 6.24
N ALA A 16 -18.18 26.06 5.35
CA ALA A 16 -17.15 25.10 5.76
C ALA A 16 -15.98 25.86 6.44
N PRO A 17 -15.56 25.44 7.64
CA PRO A 17 -14.47 26.10 8.36
C PRO A 17 -13.20 26.11 7.52
N LYS A 18 -12.52 27.24 7.43
CA LYS A 18 -11.30 27.45 6.63
C LYS A 18 -10.06 27.21 7.48
N GLY A 19 -9.10 26.45 6.97
CA GLY A 19 -7.76 26.32 7.57
C GLY A 19 -7.70 25.50 8.86
N LEU A 20 -7.16 26.05 9.93
CA LEU A 20 -6.96 25.40 11.24
C LEU A 20 -8.27 24.87 11.85
N ASP A 21 -9.39 25.55 11.63
CA ASP A 21 -10.71 25.12 12.08
C ASP A 21 -11.17 23.81 11.41
N MET A 22 -10.73 23.56 10.17
CA MET A 22 -11.02 22.30 9.47
C MET A 22 -10.28 21.11 10.10
N VAL A 23 -9.04 21.32 10.56
CA VAL A 23 -8.26 20.27 11.22
C VAL A 23 -8.88 19.95 12.58
N GLN A 24 -9.22 20.98 13.34
CA GLN A 24 -9.91 20.80 14.63
C GLN A 24 -11.27 20.13 14.46
N TYR A 25 -12.07 20.54 13.49
CA TYR A 25 -13.36 19.92 13.16
C TYR A 25 -13.20 18.43 12.80
N ARG A 26 -12.20 18.09 11.96
CA ARG A 26 -11.91 16.70 11.60
C ARG A 26 -11.47 15.86 12.80
N ILE A 27 -10.64 16.42 13.68
CA ILE A 27 -10.20 15.75 14.91
C ILE A 27 -11.37 15.53 15.85
N VAL A 28 -12.19 16.55 16.10
CA VAL A 28 -13.37 16.44 16.96
C VAL A 28 -14.38 15.46 16.39
N LYS A 29 -14.65 15.51 15.10
CA LYS A 29 -15.55 14.56 14.40
C LYS A 29 -15.00 13.13 14.46
N ALA A 30 -13.69 12.95 14.24
CA ALA A 30 -13.05 11.65 14.36
C ALA A 30 -13.14 11.10 15.79
N LEU A 31 -12.93 11.93 16.81
CA LEU A 31 -13.05 11.54 18.21
C LEU A 31 -14.51 11.34 18.66
N SER A 32 -15.48 11.97 18.01
CA SER A 32 -16.91 11.78 18.33
C SER A 32 -17.52 10.51 17.69
N THR A 33 -16.82 9.88 16.73
CA THR A 33 -17.23 8.60 16.17
C THR A 33 -16.75 7.44 17.04
N PRO A 34 -17.47 6.30 17.11
CA PRO A 34 -17.03 5.14 17.88
C PRO A 34 -15.79 4.45 17.29
N THR A 35 -15.46 4.73 16.02
CA THR A 35 -14.41 4.05 15.27
C THR A 35 -13.03 4.09 15.93
N PRO A 36 -12.46 5.25 16.36
CA PRO A 36 -11.14 5.28 16.98
C PRO A 36 -11.09 4.53 18.32
N TYR A 37 -12.17 4.58 19.09
CA TYR A 37 -12.26 3.85 20.36
C TYR A 37 -12.33 2.34 20.15
N LEU A 38 -13.12 1.89 19.17
CA LEU A 38 -13.20 0.47 18.79
C LEU A 38 -11.86 -0.03 18.23
N THR A 39 -11.18 0.78 17.42
CA THR A 39 -9.83 0.45 16.92
C THR A 39 -8.83 0.35 18.05
N ALA A 40 -8.79 1.34 18.96
CA ALA A 40 -7.90 1.31 20.11
C ALA A 40 -8.20 0.12 21.04
N MET A 41 -9.49 -0.19 21.26
CA MET A 41 -9.90 -1.36 22.05
C MET A 41 -9.49 -2.68 21.37
N GLY A 42 -9.65 -2.79 20.03
CA GLY A 42 -9.23 -3.97 19.27
C GLY A 42 -7.72 -4.20 19.33
N VAL A 43 -6.93 -3.14 19.11
CA VAL A 43 -5.46 -3.18 19.25
C VAL A 43 -5.04 -3.49 20.69
N GLY A 44 -5.68 -2.85 21.66
CA GLY A 44 -5.41 -3.10 23.08
C GLY A 44 -5.74 -4.54 23.50
N LEU A 45 -6.87 -5.07 23.05
CA LEU A 45 -7.25 -6.46 23.30
C LEU A 45 -6.26 -7.45 22.67
N TRP A 46 -5.80 -7.15 21.44
CA TRP A 46 -4.81 -7.99 20.76
C TRP A 46 -3.46 -7.98 21.50
N LEU A 47 -2.95 -6.82 21.88
CA LEU A 47 -1.72 -6.68 22.66
C LEU A 47 -1.83 -7.35 24.04
N PHE A 48 -2.98 -7.19 24.72
CA PHE A 48 -3.25 -7.85 25.99
C PHE A 48 -3.27 -9.36 25.85
N THR A 49 -3.94 -9.89 24.82
CA THR A 49 -3.98 -11.34 24.56
C THR A 49 -2.56 -11.86 24.27
N TYR A 50 -1.79 -11.13 23.46
CA TYR A 50 -0.40 -11.49 23.16
C TYR A 50 0.47 -11.51 24.44
N TRP A 51 0.35 -10.48 25.29
CA TRP A 51 1.06 -10.40 26.57
C TRP A 51 0.69 -11.58 27.50
N VAL A 52 -0.61 -11.86 27.65
CA VAL A 52 -1.11 -12.97 28.48
C VAL A 52 -0.57 -14.32 27.99
N LEU A 53 -0.50 -14.54 26.70
CA LEU A 53 -0.03 -15.81 26.13
C LEU A 53 1.48 -16.00 26.27
N CYS A 54 2.27 -14.92 26.13
CA CYS A 54 3.73 -14.98 26.15
C CYS A 54 4.33 -14.86 27.56
N GLU A 55 3.79 -13.95 28.40
CA GLU A 55 4.37 -13.63 29.70
C GLU A 55 3.44 -14.00 30.88
N GLY A 56 2.11 -14.03 30.67
CA GLY A 56 1.16 -14.25 31.75
C GLY A 56 0.91 -15.72 32.08
N LEU A 57 0.65 -16.55 31.08
CA LEU A 57 0.28 -17.96 31.25
C LEU A 57 1.37 -18.93 30.84
N GLU A 58 2.47 -18.45 30.26
CA GLU A 58 3.61 -19.26 29.76
C GLU A 58 3.15 -20.48 28.95
N VAL A 59 2.17 -20.26 28.04
CA VAL A 59 1.50 -21.34 27.31
C VAL A 59 2.46 -21.98 26.31
N TRP A 60 2.95 -23.16 26.64
CA TRP A 60 3.72 -24.09 25.80
C TRP A 60 4.69 -23.42 24.81
N ARG A 61 4.37 -23.37 23.49
CA ARG A 61 5.27 -22.82 22.47
C ARG A 61 5.34 -21.28 22.45
N PHE A 62 4.38 -20.58 23.06
CA PHE A 62 4.39 -19.12 23.15
C PHE A 62 5.52 -18.57 24.02
N THR A 63 6.08 -19.37 24.94
CA THR A 63 7.26 -18.99 25.72
C THR A 63 8.52 -18.73 24.89
N LYS A 64 8.54 -19.20 23.63
CA LYS A 64 9.64 -18.94 22.67
C LYS A 64 9.51 -17.57 21.99
N LEU A 65 8.33 -16.93 22.05
CA LEU A 65 8.12 -15.60 21.51
C LEU A 65 8.49 -14.55 22.55
N PRO A 66 9.19 -13.47 22.17
CA PRO A 66 9.51 -12.40 23.11
C PRO A 66 8.23 -11.68 23.47
N GLY A 67 8.01 -11.43 24.77
CA GLY A 67 6.86 -10.63 25.21
C GLY A 67 6.98 -9.16 24.81
N PRO A 68 5.87 -8.40 24.84
CA PRO A 68 5.86 -6.98 24.45
C PRO A 68 6.85 -6.13 25.25
N VAL A 69 7.06 -6.47 26.52
CA VAL A 69 7.99 -5.76 27.41
C VAL A 69 9.43 -6.00 26.98
N ALA A 70 9.80 -7.25 26.67
CA ALA A 70 11.14 -7.58 26.19
C ALA A 70 11.45 -6.90 24.86
N ILE A 71 10.47 -6.90 23.91
CA ILE A 71 10.60 -6.23 22.62
C ILE A 71 10.82 -4.74 22.80
N SER A 72 9.98 -4.07 23.62
CA SER A 72 10.09 -2.63 23.82
C SER A 72 11.39 -2.24 24.51
N LYS A 73 11.85 -3.03 25.49
CA LYS A 73 13.09 -2.78 26.20
C LYS A 73 14.31 -2.83 25.28
N ASP A 74 14.41 -3.83 24.42
CA ASP A 74 15.52 -3.96 23.47
C ASP A 74 15.42 -2.92 22.34
N TRP A 75 14.21 -2.72 21.79
CA TRP A 75 14.01 -1.80 20.66
C TRP A 75 14.35 -0.34 20.99
N PHE A 76 14.07 0.08 22.23
CA PHE A 76 14.36 1.44 22.70
C PHE A 76 15.63 1.53 23.56
N SER A 77 16.50 0.51 23.56
CA SER A 77 17.78 0.53 24.27
C SER A 77 18.90 1.07 23.39
N PRO A 78 19.76 1.96 23.94
CA PRO A 78 21.01 2.35 23.25
C PRO A 78 21.99 1.16 23.11
N GLU A 79 21.93 0.19 24.01
CA GLU A 79 22.71 -1.04 24.01
C GLU A 79 21.74 -2.24 24.03
N PRO A 80 21.21 -2.64 22.87
CA PRO A 80 20.26 -3.75 22.80
C PRO A 80 20.94 -5.07 23.11
N PHE A 81 20.30 -5.92 23.91
CA PHE A 81 20.83 -7.23 24.27
C PHE A 81 20.92 -8.16 23.05
N GLN A 82 20.02 -8.03 22.10
CA GLN A 82 19.98 -8.85 20.88
C GLN A 82 20.41 -8.12 19.61
N GLY A 83 21.13 -7.01 19.75
CA GLY A 83 21.88 -6.36 18.67
C GLY A 83 21.12 -5.34 17.80
N ILE A 84 19.77 -5.32 17.79
CA ILE A 84 18.98 -4.41 16.94
C ILE A 84 18.11 -3.48 17.78
N SER A 85 18.26 -2.17 17.57
CA SER A 85 17.44 -1.12 18.17
C SER A 85 17.33 0.09 17.26
N ILE A 86 16.48 1.07 17.64
CA ILE A 86 16.40 2.36 16.94
C ILE A 86 17.70 3.19 17.04
N PHE A 87 18.66 2.81 17.87
CA PHE A 87 19.95 3.49 18.01
C PHE A 87 21.06 2.82 17.23
N THR A 88 20.82 1.65 16.60
CA THR A 88 21.80 0.93 15.80
C THR A 88 21.74 1.37 14.33
N ALA A 89 22.90 1.62 13.72
CA ALA A 89 22.99 2.01 12.31
C ALA A 89 22.48 0.90 11.37
N GLU A 90 22.71 -0.35 11.73
CA GLU A 90 22.31 -1.55 10.98
C GLU A 90 20.78 -1.61 10.79
N TYR A 91 19.99 -1.24 11.82
CA TYR A 91 18.53 -1.18 11.73
C TYR A 91 18.06 -0.27 10.58
N TYR A 92 18.65 0.92 10.46
CA TYR A 92 18.31 1.86 9.38
C TYR A 92 18.82 1.41 8.02
N GLU A 93 19.92 0.66 7.98
CA GLU A 93 20.46 0.09 6.75
C GLU A 93 19.48 -0.92 6.14
N HIS A 94 18.92 -1.84 6.95
CA HIS A 94 17.90 -2.78 6.51
C HIS A 94 16.64 -2.06 5.98
N ILE A 95 16.19 -1.03 6.70
CA ILE A 95 15.05 -0.20 6.26
C ILE A 95 15.35 0.48 4.92
N ARG A 96 16.50 1.13 4.81
CA ARG A 96 16.90 1.86 3.62
C ARG A 96 16.93 0.97 2.39
N VAL A 97 17.54 -0.20 2.51
CA VAL A 97 17.69 -1.15 1.40
C VAL A 97 16.33 -1.68 0.95
N SER A 98 15.47 -2.14 1.86
CA SER A 98 14.12 -2.58 1.49
C SER A 98 13.28 -1.46 0.88
N CYS A 99 13.36 -0.22 1.42
CA CYS A 99 12.66 0.94 0.86
C CYS A 99 13.16 1.32 -0.55
N GLN A 100 14.46 1.21 -0.82
CA GLN A 100 15.02 1.45 -2.15
C GLN A 100 14.54 0.40 -3.15
N ARG A 101 14.61 -0.88 -2.79
CA ARG A 101 14.14 -1.99 -3.63
C ARG A 101 12.66 -1.87 -3.97
N ILE A 102 11.80 -1.58 -2.97
CA ILE A 102 10.37 -1.40 -3.21
C ILE A 102 10.06 -0.20 -4.08
N ALA A 103 10.78 0.92 -3.89
CA ALA A 103 10.60 2.12 -4.72
C ALA A 103 10.93 1.86 -6.19
N ILE A 104 12.03 1.15 -6.46
CA ILE A 104 12.44 0.77 -7.82
C ILE A 104 11.41 -0.20 -8.42
N ALA A 105 11.07 -1.27 -7.70
CA ALA A 105 10.12 -2.27 -8.17
C ALA A 105 8.74 -1.67 -8.48
N PHE A 106 8.24 -0.82 -7.58
CA PHE A 106 6.95 -0.15 -7.74
C PHE A 106 6.97 0.87 -8.88
N ALA A 107 8.07 1.61 -9.05
CA ALA A 107 8.22 2.55 -10.16
C ALA A 107 8.21 1.83 -11.52
N ILE A 108 8.93 0.71 -11.65
CA ILE A 108 8.94 -0.10 -12.87
C ILE A 108 7.55 -0.68 -13.12
N ALA A 109 6.92 -1.29 -12.11
CA ALA A 109 5.60 -1.89 -12.23
C ALA A 109 4.53 -0.86 -12.60
N THR A 110 4.60 0.34 -12.04
CA THR A 110 3.70 1.45 -12.39
C THR A 110 3.98 1.97 -13.80
N GLY A 111 5.24 2.23 -14.13
CA GLY A 111 5.65 2.78 -15.42
C GLY A 111 5.37 1.85 -16.62
N VAL A 112 5.35 0.54 -16.39
CA VAL A 112 5.04 -0.46 -17.43
C VAL A 112 3.57 -0.92 -17.32
N GLY A 113 3.10 -1.22 -16.11
CA GLY A 113 1.80 -1.81 -15.88
C GLY A 113 0.64 -0.87 -16.17
N VAL A 114 0.73 0.41 -15.76
CA VAL A 114 -0.34 1.38 -16.04
C VAL A 114 -0.52 1.61 -17.55
N PRO A 115 0.52 1.93 -18.34
CA PRO A 115 0.37 2.07 -19.79
C PRO A 115 -0.14 0.78 -20.44
N LEU A 116 0.42 -0.38 -20.09
CA LEU A 116 -0.01 -1.66 -20.63
C LEU A 116 -1.50 -1.92 -20.37
N GLY A 117 -1.96 -1.70 -19.13
CA GLY A 117 -3.36 -1.86 -18.76
C GLY A 117 -4.29 -0.88 -19.48
N LEU A 118 -3.91 0.40 -19.57
CA LEU A 118 -4.65 1.40 -20.34
C LEU A 118 -4.78 1.02 -21.80
N PHE A 119 -3.68 0.58 -22.45
CA PHE A 119 -3.73 0.15 -23.85
C PHE A 119 -4.53 -1.15 -24.05
N MET A 120 -4.51 -2.07 -23.09
CA MET A 120 -5.34 -3.29 -23.13
C MET A 120 -6.83 -2.94 -23.00
N GLY A 121 -7.19 -2.00 -22.14
CA GLY A 121 -8.57 -1.51 -22.03
C GLY A 121 -9.02 -0.74 -23.28
N TRP A 122 -8.12 0.07 -23.86
CA TRP A 122 -8.40 0.92 -25.01
C TRP A 122 -8.46 0.17 -26.35
N SER A 123 -7.61 -0.87 -26.55
CA SER A 123 -7.42 -1.53 -27.82
C SER A 123 -7.65 -3.03 -27.72
N LYS A 124 -8.68 -3.52 -28.41
CA LYS A 124 -8.97 -4.96 -28.49
C LYS A 124 -7.76 -5.77 -29.00
N LYS A 125 -7.00 -5.24 -29.96
CA LYS A 125 -5.80 -5.93 -30.48
C LYS A 125 -4.74 -6.12 -29.42
N VAL A 126 -4.49 -5.10 -28.60
CA VAL A 126 -3.51 -5.18 -27.50
C VAL A 126 -4.01 -6.12 -26.41
N ARG A 127 -5.30 -6.08 -26.11
CA ARG A 127 -5.94 -6.99 -25.16
C ARG A 127 -5.81 -8.45 -25.61
N ASP A 128 -6.21 -8.75 -26.85
CA ASP A 128 -6.20 -10.12 -27.38
C ASP A 128 -4.79 -10.71 -27.42
N PHE A 129 -3.75 -9.88 -27.52
CA PHE A 129 -2.35 -10.29 -27.47
C PHE A 129 -1.80 -10.42 -26.04
N ALA A 130 -1.96 -9.38 -25.20
CA ALA A 130 -1.28 -9.29 -23.90
C ALA A 130 -2.06 -9.97 -22.76
N PHE A 131 -3.38 -9.94 -22.77
CA PHE A 131 -4.20 -10.49 -21.70
C PHE A 131 -4.00 -12.01 -21.52
N PRO A 132 -3.97 -12.86 -22.58
CA PRO A 132 -3.73 -14.29 -22.41
C PRO A 132 -2.37 -14.61 -21.78
N LEU A 133 -1.33 -13.80 -22.07
CA LEU A 133 -0.02 -13.97 -21.46
C LEU A 133 -0.06 -13.64 -19.95
N LEU A 134 -0.74 -12.57 -19.56
CA LEU A 134 -0.91 -12.23 -18.15
C LEU A 134 -1.71 -13.31 -17.41
N GLU A 135 -2.79 -13.81 -17.99
CA GLU A 135 -3.60 -14.89 -17.40
C GLU A 135 -2.83 -16.21 -17.28
N LEU A 136 -1.90 -16.50 -18.18
CA LEU A 136 -1.06 -17.69 -18.13
C LEU A 136 -0.04 -17.62 -16.98
N PHE A 137 0.57 -16.45 -16.75
CA PHE A 137 1.62 -16.29 -15.74
C PHE A 137 1.10 -15.93 -14.36
N ARG A 138 -0.04 -15.24 -14.25
CA ARG A 138 -0.64 -14.79 -12.99
C ARG A 138 -0.91 -15.90 -11.96
N PRO A 139 -1.38 -17.12 -12.33
CA PRO A 139 -1.63 -18.17 -11.36
C PRO A 139 -0.36 -18.74 -10.73
N ILE A 140 0.82 -18.50 -11.34
CA ILE A 140 2.09 -18.99 -10.78
C ILE A 140 2.43 -18.18 -9.54
N PRO A 141 2.53 -18.81 -8.35
CA PRO A 141 2.93 -18.11 -7.13
C PRO A 141 4.26 -17.38 -7.32
N ILE A 142 4.34 -16.12 -6.90
CA ILE A 142 5.56 -15.31 -7.08
C ILE A 142 6.79 -16.00 -6.48
N LEU A 143 6.64 -16.69 -5.36
CA LEU A 143 7.72 -17.45 -4.73
C LEU A 143 8.27 -18.59 -5.60
N ALA A 144 7.47 -19.13 -6.50
CA ALA A 144 7.95 -20.16 -7.44
C ALA A 144 8.95 -19.61 -8.48
N TRP A 145 8.97 -18.28 -8.67
CA TRP A 145 9.93 -17.61 -9.57
C TRP A 145 11.31 -17.37 -8.92
N VAL A 146 11.44 -17.54 -7.60
CA VAL A 146 12.69 -17.28 -6.86
C VAL A 146 13.88 -18.04 -7.46
N PRO A 147 13.86 -19.39 -7.64
CA PRO A 147 15.00 -20.10 -8.19
C PRO A 147 15.37 -19.63 -9.61
N LEU A 148 14.35 -19.36 -10.43
CA LEU A 148 14.56 -18.89 -11.79
C LEU A 148 15.16 -17.48 -11.81
N SER A 149 14.68 -16.59 -10.93
CA SER A 149 15.21 -15.22 -10.84
C SER A 149 16.67 -15.19 -10.39
N ILE A 150 17.06 -16.03 -9.43
CA ILE A 150 18.45 -16.16 -8.98
C ILE A 150 19.35 -16.71 -10.10
N LEU A 151 18.84 -17.63 -10.91
CA LEU A 151 19.58 -18.21 -12.03
C LEU A 151 19.81 -17.22 -13.16
N LEU A 152 18.81 -16.36 -13.45
CA LEU A 152 18.84 -15.45 -14.60
C LEU A 152 19.45 -14.09 -14.31
N LEU A 153 19.32 -13.61 -13.07
CA LEU A 153 19.72 -12.26 -12.69
C LEU A 153 20.94 -12.30 -11.76
N PRO A 154 22.00 -11.55 -12.08
CA PRO A 154 23.22 -11.56 -11.27
C PRO A 154 23.02 -10.81 -9.94
N GLY A 155 23.71 -11.28 -8.91
CA GLY A 155 23.75 -10.65 -7.59
C GLY A 155 22.47 -10.86 -6.78
N PHE A 156 22.36 -10.16 -5.66
CA PHE A 156 21.21 -10.27 -4.73
C PHE A 156 20.07 -9.31 -5.08
N GLU A 157 20.40 -8.13 -5.61
CA GLU A 157 19.43 -7.06 -5.89
C GLU A 157 18.47 -7.39 -7.03
N GLY A 158 19.01 -7.95 -8.14
CA GLY A 158 18.24 -8.25 -9.34
C GLY A 158 17.02 -9.15 -9.08
N PRO A 159 17.22 -10.34 -8.47
CA PRO A 159 16.13 -11.26 -8.15
C PRO A 159 15.05 -10.63 -7.25
N VAL A 160 15.45 -9.89 -6.21
CA VAL A 160 14.54 -9.28 -5.24
C VAL A 160 13.66 -8.21 -5.90
N ILE A 161 14.29 -7.29 -6.66
CA ILE A 161 13.56 -6.24 -7.39
C ILE A 161 12.65 -6.83 -8.46
N PHE A 162 13.12 -7.86 -9.19
CA PHE A 162 12.33 -8.54 -10.22
C PHE A 162 11.04 -9.15 -9.64
N LEU A 163 11.14 -9.89 -8.54
CA LEU A 163 10.00 -10.55 -7.91
C LEU A 163 8.96 -9.55 -7.38
N ALA A 164 9.41 -8.48 -6.74
CA ALA A 164 8.54 -7.41 -6.29
C ALA A 164 7.87 -6.66 -7.46
N THR A 165 8.63 -6.45 -8.55
CA THR A 165 8.11 -5.84 -9.80
C THR A 165 7.06 -6.73 -10.44
N LEU A 166 7.33 -8.02 -10.59
CA LEU A 166 6.42 -8.97 -11.22
C LEU A 166 5.09 -9.06 -10.48
N ALA A 167 5.13 -9.14 -9.14
CA ALA A 167 3.96 -9.15 -8.27
C ALA A 167 3.09 -7.90 -8.45
N SER A 168 3.74 -6.73 -8.45
CA SER A 168 3.08 -5.43 -8.61
C SER A 168 2.51 -5.23 -10.01
N LEU A 169 3.23 -5.69 -11.03
CA LEU A 169 2.89 -5.52 -12.44
C LEU A 169 1.52 -6.12 -12.78
N PHE A 170 1.25 -7.34 -12.34
CA PHE A 170 -0.03 -8.00 -12.59
C PHE A 170 -1.19 -7.20 -12.00
N VAL A 171 -1.07 -6.77 -10.75
CA VAL A 171 -2.12 -6.02 -10.06
C VAL A 171 -2.35 -4.66 -10.71
N THR A 172 -1.27 -3.93 -10.99
CA THR A 172 -1.34 -2.61 -11.61
C THR A 172 -1.95 -2.66 -13.00
N THR A 173 -1.50 -3.60 -13.84
CA THR A 173 -1.97 -3.74 -15.23
C THR A 173 -3.46 -4.07 -15.29
N LEU A 174 -3.90 -5.05 -14.48
CA LEU A 174 -5.30 -5.47 -14.50
C LEU A 174 -6.24 -4.39 -13.96
N ASN A 175 -5.85 -3.68 -12.89
CA ASN A 175 -6.65 -2.57 -12.38
C ASN A 175 -6.71 -1.40 -13.37
N ALA A 176 -5.62 -1.08 -14.05
CA ALA A 176 -5.62 -0.04 -15.09
C ALA A 176 -6.54 -0.43 -16.28
N MET A 177 -6.52 -1.69 -16.70
CA MET A 177 -7.43 -2.21 -17.73
C MET A 177 -8.90 -2.13 -17.27
N LEU A 178 -9.21 -2.62 -16.06
CA LEU A 178 -10.55 -2.53 -15.48
C LEU A 178 -11.03 -1.08 -15.36
N GLY A 179 -10.13 -0.14 -15.07
CA GLY A 179 -10.43 1.27 -15.06
C GLY A 179 -10.95 1.78 -16.40
N VAL A 180 -10.37 1.34 -17.50
CA VAL A 180 -10.87 1.70 -18.85
C VAL A 180 -12.21 1.04 -19.13
N ASP A 181 -12.36 -0.25 -18.76
CA ASP A 181 -13.60 -1.00 -18.96
C ASP A 181 -14.77 -0.45 -18.14
N SER A 182 -14.50 0.30 -17.06
CA SER A 182 -15.52 0.90 -16.20
C SER A 182 -16.08 2.24 -16.70
N ILE A 183 -15.50 2.80 -17.77
CA ILE A 183 -15.94 4.09 -18.33
C ILE A 183 -17.23 3.85 -19.12
N ASP A 184 -18.25 4.69 -18.83
CA ASP A 184 -19.53 4.62 -19.52
C ASP A 184 -19.37 4.93 -21.03
N ASP A 185 -20.01 4.11 -21.87
CA ASP A 185 -20.02 4.25 -23.34
C ASP A 185 -20.54 5.63 -23.81
N ASP A 186 -21.35 6.29 -23.02
CA ASP A 186 -21.91 7.59 -23.38
C ASP A 186 -20.82 8.68 -23.49
N TYR A 187 -19.72 8.56 -22.71
CA TYR A 187 -18.57 9.47 -22.88
C TYR A 187 -17.88 9.29 -24.24
N PHE A 188 -17.77 8.03 -24.71
CA PHE A 188 -17.20 7.74 -26.02
C PHE A 188 -18.08 8.20 -27.15
N ARG A 189 -19.41 8.05 -27.01
CA ARG A 189 -20.40 8.54 -27.96
C ARG A 189 -20.41 10.07 -28.04
N ALA A 190 -20.40 10.75 -26.89
CA ALA A 190 -20.33 12.21 -26.82
C ALA A 190 -19.07 12.77 -27.48
N ALA A 191 -17.92 12.17 -27.20
CA ALA A 191 -16.65 12.55 -27.83
C ALA A 191 -16.69 12.33 -29.37
N GLY A 192 -17.31 11.24 -29.83
CA GLY A 192 -17.53 10.97 -31.24
C GLY A 192 -18.41 12.03 -31.92
N CYS A 193 -19.51 12.44 -31.27
CA CYS A 193 -20.39 13.52 -31.78
C CYS A 193 -19.67 14.87 -31.89
N LEU A 194 -18.70 15.12 -31.01
CA LEU A 194 -17.86 16.34 -31.02
C LEU A 194 -16.71 16.25 -32.06
N GLY A 195 -16.57 15.15 -32.78
CA GLY A 195 -15.51 14.96 -33.76
C GLY A 195 -14.11 14.78 -33.17
N SER A 196 -14.01 14.34 -31.92
CA SER A 196 -12.74 14.13 -31.23
C SER A 196 -11.91 13.04 -31.90
N SER A 197 -10.59 13.27 -32.04
CA SER A 197 -9.69 12.23 -32.56
C SER A 197 -9.55 11.09 -31.54
N LYS A 198 -9.12 9.91 -32.01
CA LYS A 198 -8.87 8.75 -31.10
C LYS A 198 -7.89 9.10 -29.99
N TRP A 199 -6.88 9.90 -30.29
CA TRP A 199 -5.87 10.31 -29.30
C TRP A 199 -6.43 11.31 -28.27
N ASP A 200 -7.31 12.22 -28.71
CA ASP A 200 -7.99 13.16 -27.79
C ASP A 200 -8.92 12.40 -26.84
N VAL A 201 -9.65 11.40 -27.34
CA VAL A 201 -10.48 10.51 -26.52
C VAL A 201 -9.62 9.75 -25.51
N PHE A 202 -8.49 9.18 -25.95
CA PHE A 202 -7.58 8.48 -25.05
C PHE A 202 -7.07 9.39 -23.93
N LYS A 203 -6.60 10.60 -24.27
CA LYS A 203 -6.01 11.51 -23.31
C LYS A 203 -7.04 12.17 -22.38
N ASN A 204 -8.21 12.54 -22.91
CA ASN A 204 -9.17 13.37 -22.18
C ASN A 204 -10.35 12.58 -21.58
N VAL A 205 -10.58 11.34 -22.01
CA VAL A 205 -11.65 10.48 -21.49
C VAL A 205 -11.06 9.24 -20.82
N VAL A 206 -10.24 8.45 -21.55
CA VAL A 206 -9.75 7.17 -21.06
C VAL A 206 -8.82 7.33 -19.87
N VAL A 207 -7.78 8.14 -20.01
CA VAL A 207 -6.79 8.31 -18.92
C VAL A 207 -7.43 8.91 -17.67
N PRO A 208 -8.19 10.03 -17.72
CA PRO A 208 -8.82 10.57 -16.54
C PRO A 208 -9.90 9.66 -15.94
N GLY A 209 -10.71 9.00 -16.78
CA GLY A 209 -11.77 8.10 -16.34
C GLY A 209 -11.24 6.84 -15.64
N ALA A 210 -10.07 6.34 -16.06
CA ALA A 210 -9.44 5.17 -15.45
C ALA A 210 -8.68 5.48 -14.15
N LEU A 211 -8.36 6.74 -13.84
CA LEU A 211 -7.53 7.13 -12.68
C LEU A 211 -8.00 6.53 -11.34
N PRO A 212 -9.29 6.49 -11.00
CA PRO A 212 -9.74 5.92 -9.74
C PRO A 212 -9.33 4.46 -9.57
N TYR A 213 -9.49 3.67 -10.62
CA TYR A 213 -9.09 2.26 -10.63
C TYR A 213 -7.57 2.08 -10.64
N ILE A 214 -6.84 2.95 -11.37
CA ILE A 214 -5.38 2.95 -11.36
C ILE A 214 -4.86 3.17 -9.95
N PHE A 215 -5.34 4.19 -9.22
CA PHE A 215 -4.88 4.45 -7.85
C PHE A 215 -5.31 3.38 -6.86
N THR A 216 -6.50 2.80 -7.01
CA THR A 216 -6.91 1.62 -6.25
C THR A 216 -5.95 0.45 -6.51
N GLY A 217 -5.63 0.20 -7.78
CA GLY A 217 -4.66 -0.81 -8.18
C GLY A 217 -3.26 -0.56 -7.63
N LEU A 218 -2.79 0.69 -7.62
CA LEU A 218 -1.49 1.06 -7.05
C LEU A 218 -1.44 0.85 -5.53
N GLN A 219 -2.52 1.13 -4.80
CA GLN A 219 -2.60 0.86 -3.36
C GLN A 219 -2.55 -0.64 -3.04
N ILE A 220 -3.24 -1.48 -3.82
CA ILE A 220 -3.18 -2.93 -3.67
C ILE A 220 -1.78 -3.43 -4.07
N SER A 221 -1.25 -2.94 -5.17
CA SER A 221 0.04 -3.32 -5.75
C SER A 221 1.20 -3.07 -4.79
N ILE A 222 1.24 -1.94 -4.08
CA ILE A 222 2.30 -1.66 -3.10
C ILE A 222 2.30 -2.68 -1.95
N GLY A 223 1.13 -3.12 -1.48
CA GLY A 223 1.01 -4.15 -0.45
C GLY A 223 1.50 -5.52 -0.94
N VAL A 224 1.12 -5.91 -2.15
CA VAL A 224 1.59 -7.16 -2.78
C VAL A 224 3.09 -7.10 -3.08
N ALA A 225 3.62 -5.93 -3.45
CA ALA A 225 5.04 -5.70 -3.65
C ALA A 225 5.84 -5.92 -2.38
N TRP A 226 5.40 -5.38 -1.24
CA TRP A 226 6.03 -5.59 0.06
C TRP A 226 6.05 -7.07 0.44
N PHE A 227 4.92 -7.76 0.30
CA PHE A 227 4.85 -9.20 0.56
C PHE A 227 5.87 -9.98 -0.28
N SER A 228 5.94 -9.69 -1.57
CA SER A 228 6.85 -10.37 -2.50
C SER A 228 8.32 -10.02 -2.26
N LEU A 229 8.61 -8.73 -1.96
CA LEU A 229 9.95 -8.26 -1.63
C LEU A 229 10.52 -8.97 -0.41
N VAL A 230 9.76 -9.00 0.69
CA VAL A 230 10.19 -9.63 1.94
C VAL A 230 10.47 -11.11 1.73
N ALA A 231 9.58 -11.81 1.03
CA ALA A 231 9.78 -13.22 0.74
C ALA A 231 11.03 -13.47 -0.13
N ALA A 232 11.32 -12.58 -1.07
CA ALA A 232 12.53 -12.63 -1.88
C ALA A 232 13.79 -12.33 -1.05
N GLU A 233 13.76 -11.31 -0.19
CA GLU A 233 14.86 -10.97 0.72
C GLU A 233 15.19 -12.11 1.70
N MET A 234 14.18 -12.85 2.17
CA MET A 234 14.39 -14.02 3.03
C MET A 234 15.14 -15.17 2.35
N VAL A 235 15.05 -15.27 1.04
CA VAL A 235 15.66 -16.39 0.29
C VAL A 235 16.97 -16.00 -0.39
N SER A 236 17.03 -14.82 -0.97
CA SER A 236 18.15 -14.39 -1.83
C SER A 236 18.80 -13.08 -1.40
N GLY A 237 18.30 -12.42 -0.34
CA GLY A 237 18.86 -11.17 0.16
C GLY A 237 20.10 -11.37 1.04
N ASP A 238 20.90 -10.33 1.12
CA ASP A 238 22.04 -10.18 2.04
C ASP A 238 21.81 -9.03 3.03
N LEU A 239 20.85 -8.16 2.73
CA LEU A 239 20.39 -7.03 3.52
C LEU A 239 18.89 -6.82 3.27
N GLY A 240 18.23 -6.09 4.15
CA GLY A 240 16.81 -5.76 4.08
C GLY A 240 16.02 -6.29 5.27
N LEU A 241 14.76 -5.87 5.40
CA LEU A 241 13.90 -6.27 6.52
C LEU A 241 13.53 -7.76 6.48
N GLY A 242 13.37 -8.33 5.28
CA GLY A 242 13.13 -9.77 5.12
C GLY A 242 14.37 -10.58 5.51
N TYR A 243 15.56 -10.14 5.12
CA TYR A 243 16.82 -10.74 5.54
C TYR A 243 16.99 -10.67 7.06
N LEU A 244 16.77 -9.51 7.69
CA LEU A 244 16.82 -9.33 9.14
C LEU A 244 15.93 -10.35 9.87
N ILE A 245 14.71 -10.57 9.38
CA ILE A 245 13.77 -11.52 9.98
C ILE A 245 14.28 -12.96 9.89
N VAL A 246 14.80 -13.39 8.73
CA VAL A 246 15.28 -14.75 8.56
C VAL A 246 16.62 -14.99 9.25
N ASP A 247 17.51 -14.00 9.25
CA ASP A 247 18.80 -14.07 9.95
C ASP A 247 18.58 -14.21 11.47
N ALA A 248 17.71 -13.37 12.03
CA ALA A 248 17.31 -13.48 13.43
C ALA A 248 16.70 -14.87 13.77
N TYR A 249 15.87 -15.42 12.88
CA TYR A 249 15.31 -16.76 13.04
C TYR A 249 16.41 -17.85 13.04
N MET A 250 17.36 -17.79 12.09
CA MET A 250 18.44 -18.78 11.97
C MET A 250 19.39 -18.73 13.19
N ASN A 251 19.61 -17.56 13.76
CA ASN A 251 20.42 -17.35 14.96
C ASN A 251 19.65 -17.59 16.27
N ASN A 252 18.38 -17.99 16.21
CA ASN A 252 17.49 -18.16 17.37
C ASN A 252 17.34 -16.89 18.24
N VAL A 253 17.40 -15.70 17.61
CA VAL A 253 17.27 -14.41 18.27
C VAL A 253 15.88 -13.85 17.94
N THR A 254 14.93 -13.98 18.88
CA THR A 254 13.52 -13.74 18.58
C THR A 254 13.10 -12.26 18.61
N VAL A 255 13.79 -11.41 19.38
CA VAL A 255 13.43 -9.99 19.49
C VAL A 255 13.68 -9.22 18.19
N PRO A 256 14.85 -9.30 17.52
CA PRO A 256 15.07 -8.66 16.22
C PRO A 256 14.10 -9.13 15.13
N MET A 257 13.73 -10.42 15.14
CA MET A 257 12.74 -10.97 14.24
C MET A 257 11.40 -10.22 14.35
N VAL A 258 10.89 -10.04 15.58
CA VAL A 258 9.62 -9.33 15.82
C VAL A 258 9.75 -7.83 15.57
N ILE A 259 10.86 -7.20 15.91
CA ILE A 259 11.16 -5.80 15.57
C ILE A 259 11.10 -5.62 14.04
N GLY A 260 11.76 -6.49 13.28
CA GLY A 260 11.72 -6.48 11.81
C GLY A 260 10.30 -6.60 11.26
N MET A 261 9.47 -7.51 11.80
CA MET A 261 8.07 -7.67 11.40
C MET A 261 7.22 -6.42 11.70
N ILE A 262 7.36 -5.81 12.88
CA ILE A 262 6.63 -4.58 13.25
C ILE A 262 7.06 -3.42 12.35
N THR A 263 8.37 -3.27 12.15
CA THR A 263 8.94 -2.23 11.28
C THR A 263 8.42 -2.35 9.85
N LEU A 264 8.42 -3.57 9.32
CA LEU A 264 7.88 -3.88 8.00
C LEU A 264 6.41 -3.47 7.88
N GLY A 265 5.58 -3.87 8.86
CA GLY A 265 4.16 -3.52 8.88
C GLY A 265 3.94 -2.01 8.92
N PHE A 266 4.74 -1.29 9.72
CA PHE A 266 4.67 0.16 9.81
C PHE A 266 5.07 0.85 8.49
N ILE A 267 6.19 0.46 7.89
CA ILE A 267 6.67 1.06 6.63
C ILE A 267 5.73 0.70 5.48
N GLY A 268 5.23 -0.54 5.42
CA GLY A 268 4.24 -0.95 4.45
C GLY A 268 2.96 -0.12 4.54
N TYR A 269 2.49 0.15 5.75
CA TYR A 269 1.34 1.04 5.98
C TYR A 269 1.63 2.49 5.52
N VAL A 270 2.78 3.04 5.92
CA VAL A 270 3.16 4.42 5.54
C VAL A 270 3.25 4.58 4.03
N THR A 271 3.88 3.65 3.33
CA THR A 271 3.99 3.68 1.86
C THR A 271 2.63 3.56 1.18
N SER A 272 1.73 2.72 1.69
CA SER A 272 0.36 2.61 1.19
C SER A 272 -0.44 3.91 1.39
N VAL A 273 -0.29 4.56 2.55
CA VAL A 273 -0.90 5.87 2.82
C VAL A 273 -0.34 6.95 1.90
N MET A 274 0.96 6.94 1.60
CA MET A 274 1.56 7.89 0.66
C MET A 274 0.96 7.76 -0.74
N VAL A 275 0.81 6.53 -1.25
CA VAL A 275 0.15 6.28 -2.55
C VAL A 275 -1.29 6.79 -2.54
N ARG A 276 -2.04 6.56 -1.46
CA ARG A 276 -3.41 7.07 -1.31
C ARG A 276 -3.48 8.58 -1.33
N ILE A 277 -2.60 9.27 -0.57
CA ILE A 277 -2.58 10.74 -0.54
C ILE A 277 -2.29 11.33 -1.92
N VAL A 278 -1.37 10.72 -2.67
CA VAL A 278 -1.09 11.13 -4.06
C VAL A 278 -2.32 10.93 -4.93
N GLY A 279 -3.00 9.78 -4.80
CA GLY A 279 -4.25 9.51 -5.52
C GLY A 279 -5.34 10.52 -5.22
N ASP A 280 -5.61 10.78 -3.94
CA ASP A 280 -6.63 11.74 -3.50
C ASP A 280 -6.38 13.16 -4.05
N LYS A 281 -5.12 13.59 -4.11
CA LYS A 281 -4.75 14.89 -4.70
C LYS A 281 -4.97 14.95 -6.21
N LEU A 282 -4.65 13.88 -6.91
CA LEU A 282 -4.80 13.81 -8.35
C LEU A 282 -6.26 13.63 -8.80
N MET A 283 -7.14 13.19 -7.89
CA MET A 283 -8.57 12.95 -8.13
C MET A 283 -9.48 13.87 -7.32
N GLU A 284 -9.04 15.11 -7.04
CA GLU A 284 -9.84 16.07 -6.25
C GLU A 284 -11.26 16.29 -6.80
N TRP A 285 -11.44 16.20 -8.13
CA TRP A 285 -12.76 16.34 -8.76
C TRP A 285 -13.74 15.24 -8.31
N GLN A 286 -13.30 13.99 -8.21
CA GLN A 286 -14.14 12.86 -7.81
C GLN A 286 -14.53 12.96 -6.34
N VAL A 287 -13.60 13.38 -5.48
CA VAL A 287 -13.88 13.61 -4.05
C VAL A 287 -14.94 14.68 -3.85
N ARG A 288 -14.96 15.71 -4.72
CA ARG A 288 -15.98 16.77 -4.69
C ARG A 288 -17.36 16.28 -5.13
N GLU A 289 -17.43 15.42 -6.15
CA GLU A 289 -18.69 14.82 -6.62
C GLU A 289 -19.34 13.92 -5.55
N LEU A 290 -18.56 13.04 -4.93
CA LEU A 290 -19.03 12.18 -3.83
C LEU A 290 -19.52 13.01 -2.64
N ALA A 291 -18.84 14.09 -2.28
CA ALA A 291 -19.25 14.98 -1.20
C ALA A 291 -20.55 15.78 -1.52
N GLN A 292 -20.95 15.87 -2.79
CA GLN A 292 -22.21 16.50 -3.23
C GLN A 292 -23.36 15.48 -3.25
N GLN A 293 -23.10 14.20 -3.50
CA GLN A 293 -24.10 13.14 -3.49
C GLN A 293 -24.57 12.78 -2.06
N ASP A 294 -23.71 12.97 -1.05
CA ASP A 294 -24.04 12.74 0.38
C ASP A 294 -24.82 13.92 1.03
N ARG A 295 -25.21 14.94 0.25
CA ARG A 295 -26.03 16.09 0.71
C ARG A 295 -27.46 16.02 0.21
#